data_5b52ef7397ba9678d6bbdac9a5f5a623
#
_entry.id   5b52ef7397ba9678d6bbdac9a5f5a623
#
_cell.length_a   1.000
_cell.length_b   1.000
_cell.length_c   1.000
_cell.angle_alpha   90.00
_cell.angle_beta   90.00
_cell.angle_gamma   90.00
#
_symmetry.space_group_name_H-M   'P 1'
#
loop_
_entity.id
_entity.type
_entity.pdbx_description
1 polymer ?
#
loop_
_entity_poly.entity_id
_entity_poly.type
_entity_poly.pdbx_seq_one_letter_code
_entity_poly.pdbx_strand_id
1 'polypeptide(L)'
;MLKPEGLVVFSKRACPTCALIEPVMQRVAKAVPAFQVVSQDDPKFPSGVANLVDDRELDHSWLNNIESTPTLIRYQSGREAERVVGWDRDGWRRLTGIPDLGDGLPAFRPG
;
A
#
# COMPACT_ATOMS: atom_id res chain seq x y z
N MET A 1 5.53 7.15 -12.82
CA MET A 1 6.39 7.69 -11.78
C MET A 1 5.59 7.95 -10.51
N LEU A 2 6.14 7.61 -9.35
CA LEU A 2 5.45 7.84 -8.07
C LEU A 2 5.41 9.33 -7.76
N LYS A 3 4.33 9.76 -7.10
CA LYS A 3 4.19 11.15 -6.67
C LYS A 3 5.15 11.44 -5.53
N PRO A 4 5.69 12.67 -5.42
CA PRO A 4 6.59 13.05 -4.34
C PRO A 4 5.89 13.27 -3.00
N GLU A 5 4.56 13.26 -2.96
CA GLU A 5 3.75 13.47 -1.77
C GLU A 5 2.68 12.40 -1.68
N GLY A 6 2.34 12.01 -0.44
CA GLY A 6 1.19 11.17 -0.17
C GLY A 6 1.54 9.73 0.17
N LEU A 7 0.52 8.89 0.14
CA LEU A 7 0.61 7.49 0.54
C LEU A 7 0.73 6.59 -0.68
N VAL A 8 1.65 5.64 -0.61
CA VAL A 8 1.84 4.63 -1.64
C VAL A 8 1.97 3.28 -0.97
N VAL A 9 1.25 2.28 -1.46
CA VAL A 9 1.44 0.89 -1.03
C VAL A 9 1.98 0.06 -2.18
N PHE A 10 2.97 -0.76 -1.89
CA PHE A 10 3.50 -1.75 -2.82
C PHE A 10 2.86 -3.09 -2.48
N SER A 11 2.24 -3.72 -3.47
CA SER A 11 1.36 -4.85 -3.26
C SER A 11 1.48 -5.83 -4.43
N LYS A 12 1.02 -7.07 -4.23
CA LYS A 12 0.82 -8.01 -5.32
C LYS A 12 -0.31 -8.97 -5.00
N ARG A 13 -1.01 -9.40 -6.05
CA ARG A 13 -2.16 -10.28 -5.89
C ARG A 13 -1.78 -11.64 -5.33
N ALA A 14 -0.64 -12.19 -5.72
CA ALA A 14 -0.19 -13.50 -5.27
C ALA A 14 0.23 -13.52 -3.80
N CYS A 15 0.32 -12.37 -3.14
CA CYS A 15 0.66 -12.27 -1.73
C CYS A 15 -0.61 -12.49 -0.89
N PRO A 16 -0.66 -13.54 -0.02
CA PRO A 16 -1.86 -13.80 0.80
C PRO A 16 -2.24 -12.64 1.72
N THR A 17 -1.26 -11.96 2.29
CA THR A 17 -1.52 -10.79 3.14
C THR A 17 -2.11 -9.65 2.32
N CYS A 18 -1.59 -9.40 1.13
CA CYS A 18 -2.14 -8.39 0.24
C CYS A 18 -3.60 -8.71 -0.14
N ALA A 19 -3.90 -9.98 -0.41
CA ALA A 19 -5.27 -10.39 -0.71
C ALA A 19 -6.20 -10.17 0.50
N LEU A 20 -5.71 -10.46 1.70
CA LEU A 20 -6.47 -10.25 2.94
C LEU A 20 -6.85 -8.78 3.12
N ILE A 21 -5.95 -7.87 2.80
CA ILE A 21 -6.14 -6.43 3.01
C ILE A 21 -6.66 -5.70 1.77
N GLU A 22 -7.15 -6.40 0.75
CA GLU A 22 -7.74 -5.75 -0.41
C GLU A 22 -8.85 -4.76 -0.01
N PRO A 23 -9.80 -5.12 0.89
CA PRO A 23 -10.80 -4.15 1.34
C PRO A 23 -10.22 -2.93 2.05
N VAL A 24 -9.11 -3.12 2.75
CA VAL A 24 -8.40 -2.01 3.41
C VAL A 24 -7.87 -1.02 2.37
N MET A 25 -7.20 -1.53 1.34
CA MET A 25 -6.67 -0.69 0.27
C MET A 25 -7.79 0.06 -0.46
N GLN A 26 -8.92 -0.60 -0.69
CA GLN A 26 -10.08 0.03 -1.30
C GLN A 26 -10.63 1.16 -0.43
N ARG A 27 -10.68 0.96 0.88
CA ARG A 27 -11.14 1.99 1.82
C ARG A 27 -10.20 3.18 1.86
N VAL A 28 -8.89 2.94 1.88
CA VAL A 28 -7.91 4.03 1.86
C VAL A 28 -8.01 4.82 0.56
N ALA A 29 -8.20 4.14 -0.56
CA ALA A 29 -8.34 4.80 -1.85
C ALA A 29 -9.54 5.76 -1.89
N LYS A 30 -10.63 5.43 -1.20
CA LYS A 30 -11.81 6.30 -1.10
C LYS A 30 -11.58 7.48 -0.17
N ALA A 31 -10.87 7.26 0.93
CA ALA A 31 -10.67 8.28 1.96
C ALA A 31 -9.51 9.22 1.63
N VAL A 32 -8.51 8.75 0.89
CA VAL A 32 -7.30 9.50 0.56
C VAL A 32 -7.15 9.55 -0.96
N PRO A 33 -7.61 10.62 -1.63
CA PRO A 33 -7.64 10.66 -3.10
C PRO A 33 -6.28 10.49 -3.78
N ALA A 34 -5.21 10.90 -3.12
CA ALA A 34 -3.85 10.81 -3.67
C ALA A 34 -3.18 9.45 -3.42
N PHE A 35 -3.88 8.52 -2.77
CA PHE A 35 -3.35 7.19 -2.49
C PHE A 35 -3.05 6.44 -3.78
N GLN A 36 -1.85 5.88 -3.88
CA GLN A 36 -1.43 5.07 -5.02
C GLN A 36 -1.16 3.64 -4.59
N VAL A 37 -1.49 2.70 -5.45
CA VAL A 37 -1.13 1.30 -5.27
C VAL A 37 -0.20 0.89 -6.41
N VAL A 38 0.97 0.40 -6.05
CA VAL A 38 1.95 -0.13 -7.01
C VAL A 38 1.81 -1.64 -7.00
N SER A 39 1.37 -2.22 -8.11
CA SER A 39 1.08 -3.64 -8.21
C SER A 39 2.19 -4.37 -8.96
N GLN A 40 2.75 -5.38 -8.32
CA GLN A 40 3.92 -6.08 -8.82
C GLN A 40 3.59 -7.19 -9.82
N ASP A 41 2.37 -7.71 -9.83
CA ASP A 41 2.02 -8.86 -10.68
C ASP A 41 0.73 -8.67 -11.47
N ASP A 42 -0.28 -8.03 -10.92
CA ASP A 42 -1.56 -7.85 -11.59
C ASP A 42 -1.94 -6.38 -11.60
N PRO A 43 -1.92 -5.72 -12.78
CA PRO A 43 -2.24 -4.29 -12.87
C PRO A 43 -3.70 -3.96 -12.60
N LYS A 44 -4.55 -4.96 -12.34
CA LYS A 44 -5.95 -4.77 -11.96
C LYS A 44 -6.19 -5.02 -10.47
N PHE A 45 -5.17 -5.38 -9.74
CA PHE A 45 -5.27 -5.66 -8.30
C PHE A 45 -4.64 -4.53 -7.49
N PRO A 46 -5.30 -4.04 -6.42
CA PRO A 46 -6.65 -4.38 -5.98
C PRO A 46 -7.72 -3.74 -6.86
N SER A 47 -8.89 -4.37 -6.91
CA SER A 47 -10.01 -3.78 -7.65
C SER A 47 -10.53 -2.52 -6.95
N GLY A 48 -11.17 -1.63 -7.69
CA GLY A 48 -11.79 -0.43 -7.12
C GLY A 48 -10.82 0.65 -6.69
N VAL A 49 -9.57 0.62 -7.14
CA VAL A 49 -8.57 1.64 -6.87
C VAL A 49 -8.21 2.33 -8.19
N ALA A 50 -8.40 3.65 -8.24
CA ALA A 50 -8.18 4.41 -9.47
C ALA A 50 -6.70 4.62 -9.79
N ASN A 51 -5.87 4.84 -8.77
CA ASN A 51 -4.45 5.16 -8.96
C ASN A 51 -3.59 3.90 -8.84
N LEU A 52 -3.73 2.99 -9.81
CA LEU A 52 -2.89 1.80 -9.89
C LEU A 52 -1.68 2.06 -10.78
N VAL A 53 -0.53 1.63 -10.32
CA VAL A 53 0.73 1.69 -11.07
C VAL A 53 1.13 0.26 -11.40
N ASP A 54 1.30 -0.03 -12.68
CA ASP A 54 1.77 -1.33 -13.14
C ASP A 54 3.27 -1.45 -12.88
N ASP A 55 3.65 -2.33 -12.00
CA ASP A 55 5.05 -2.56 -11.63
C ASP A 55 5.49 -4.00 -11.89
N ARG A 56 4.93 -4.62 -12.95
CA ARG A 56 5.31 -6.00 -13.31
C ARG A 56 6.79 -6.14 -13.66
N GLU A 57 7.43 -5.05 -14.08
CA GLU A 57 8.89 -5.01 -14.31
C GLU A 57 9.68 -4.77 -13.03
N LEU A 58 9.01 -4.48 -11.91
CA LEU A 58 9.60 -4.25 -10.59
C LEU A 58 10.50 -3.02 -10.49
N ASP A 59 10.42 -2.09 -11.43
CA ASP A 59 11.26 -0.89 -11.44
C ASP A 59 11.00 0.01 -10.24
N HIS A 60 9.72 0.29 -9.95
CA HIS A 60 9.36 1.12 -8.80
C HIS A 60 9.71 0.44 -7.48
N SER A 61 9.46 -0.86 -7.39
CA SER A 61 9.78 -1.62 -6.19
C SER A 61 11.28 -1.62 -5.94
N TRP A 62 12.07 -1.82 -6.99
CA TRP A 62 13.53 -1.84 -6.86
C TRP A 62 14.07 -0.47 -6.45
N LEU A 63 13.59 0.62 -7.09
CA LEU A 63 14.02 1.98 -6.78
C LEU A 63 13.67 2.41 -5.37
N ASN A 64 12.63 1.83 -4.77
CA ASN A 64 12.18 2.17 -3.43
C ASN A 64 12.56 1.13 -2.38
N ASN A 65 13.45 0.21 -2.72
CA ASN A 65 13.97 -0.81 -1.80
C ASN A 65 12.85 -1.63 -1.14
N ILE A 66 11.90 -2.11 -1.95
CA ILE A 66 10.80 -2.93 -1.45
C ILE A 66 11.27 -4.39 -1.37
N GLU A 67 11.35 -4.93 -0.16
CA GLU A 67 11.77 -6.30 0.08
C GLU A 67 10.60 -7.26 0.23
N SER A 68 9.45 -6.76 0.64
CA SER A 68 8.26 -7.58 0.81
C SER A 68 7.00 -6.75 0.57
N THR A 69 5.88 -7.44 0.34
CA THR A 69 4.58 -6.83 0.16
C THR A 69 3.61 -7.35 1.22
N PRO A 70 2.69 -6.55 1.73
CA PRO A 70 2.54 -5.13 1.42
C PRO A 70 3.58 -4.27 2.15
N THR A 71 3.95 -3.15 1.56
CA THR A 71 4.73 -2.11 2.22
C THR A 71 4.05 -0.78 1.96
N LEU A 72 3.64 -0.11 3.03
CA LEU A 72 2.99 1.20 2.96
C LEU A 72 4.01 2.28 3.28
N ILE A 73 4.11 3.27 2.40
CA ILE A 73 5.06 4.37 2.56
C ILE A 73 4.34 5.70 2.49
N ARG A 74 4.65 6.60 3.41
CA ARG A 74 4.28 8.00 3.30
C ARG A 74 5.46 8.79 2.79
N TYR A 75 5.26 9.50 1.69
CA TYR A 75 6.25 10.42 1.11
C TYR A 75 5.88 11.84 1.48
N GLN A 76 6.90 12.63 1.78
CA GLN A 76 6.75 14.03 2.12
C GLN A 76 7.89 14.81 1.49
N SER A 77 7.55 15.80 0.67
CA SER A 77 8.53 16.62 -0.05
C SER A 77 9.51 15.78 -0.87
N GLY A 78 9.00 14.75 -1.54
CA GLY A 78 9.80 13.87 -2.41
C GLY A 78 10.62 12.83 -1.65
N ARG A 79 10.50 12.75 -0.34
CA ARG A 79 11.28 11.83 0.50
C ARG A 79 10.38 10.89 1.27
N GLU A 80 10.87 9.70 1.54
CA GLU A 80 10.20 8.77 2.42
C GLU A 80 10.20 9.32 3.85
N ALA A 81 9.01 9.56 4.39
CA ALA A 81 8.86 10.04 5.76
C ALA A 81 8.71 8.87 6.74
N GLU A 82 7.94 7.85 6.36
CA GLU A 82 7.71 6.68 7.19
C GLU A 82 7.30 5.50 6.34
N ARG A 83 7.68 4.29 6.78
CA ARG A 83 7.34 3.04 6.08
C ARG A 83 6.82 2.03 7.09
N VAL A 84 5.80 1.29 6.68
CA VAL A 84 5.25 0.18 7.45
C VAL A 84 5.32 -1.07 6.58
N VAL A 85 6.08 -2.07 7.02
CA VAL A 85 6.28 -3.32 6.30
C VAL A 85 5.27 -4.35 6.80
N GLY A 86 4.58 -5.01 5.88
CA GLY A 86 3.52 -5.95 6.21
C GLY A 86 2.21 -5.27 6.58
N TRP A 87 1.25 -6.07 7.00
CA TRP A 87 0.01 -5.54 7.57
C TRP A 87 0.23 -5.35 9.07
N ASP A 88 0.49 -4.12 9.46
CA ASP A 88 0.55 -3.67 10.86
C ASP A 88 -0.60 -2.70 11.04
N ARG A 89 -1.68 -3.15 11.68
CA ARG A 89 -2.92 -2.39 11.78
C ARG A 89 -2.71 -1.00 12.38
N ASP A 90 -1.96 -0.92 13.48
CA ASP A 90 -1.69 0.36 14.14
C ASP A 90 -0.87 1.29 13.25
N GLY A 91 0.13 0.76 12.56
CA GLY A 91 0.94 1.53 11.62
C GLY A 91 0.12 2.05 10.44
N TRP A 92 -0.73 1.22 9.87
CA TRP A 92 -1.61 1.63 8.78
C TRP A 92 -2.61 2.69 9.24
N ARG A 93 -3.19 2.54 10.44
CA ARG A 93 -4.08 3.55 11.02
C ARG A 93 -3.36 4.88 11.21
N ARG A 94 -2.14 4.84 11.70
CA ARG A 94 -1.33 6.04 11.92
C ARG A 94 -0.99 6.75 10.61
N LEU A 95 -0.54 6.02 9.60
CA LEU A 95 -0.16 6.63 8.33
C LEU A 95 -1.35 7.16 7.53
N THR A 96 -2.47 6.46 7.58
CA THR A 96 -3.66 6.83 6.80
C THR A 96 -4.55 7.84 7.53
N GLY A 97 -4.46 7.92 8.84
CA GLY A 97 -5.35 8.76 9.65
C GLY A 97 -6.74 8.18 9.80
N ILE A 98 -6.95 6.91 9.49
CA ILE A 98 -8.26 6.24 9.60
C ILE A 98 -8.26 5.38 10.85
N PRO A 99 -8.94 5.80 11.95
CA PRO A 99 -8.77 5.17 13.27
C PRO A 99 -9.34 3.76 13.40
N ASP A 100 -10.31 3.37 12.58
CA ASP A 100 -10.91 2.04 12.61
C ASP A 100 -10.52 1.18 11.40
N LEU A 101 -9.49 1.57 10.68
CA LEU A 101 -9.04 0.83 9.51
C LEU A 101 -8.64 -0.60 9.90
N GLY A 102 -9.17 -1.57 9.15
CA GLY A 102 -8.84 -2.97 9.38
C GLY A 102 -9.50 -3.60 10.61
N ASP A 103 -10.61 -3.02 11.11
CA ASP A 103 -11.39 -3.63 12.18
C ASP A 103 -11.79 -5.06 11.77
N GLY A 104 -11.62 -6.00 12.69
CA GLY A 104 -11.90 -7.41 12.44
C GLY A 104 -10.74 -8.18 11.82
N LEU A 105 -9.69 -7.51 11.38
CA LEU A 105 -8.48 -8.16 10.88
C LEU A 105 -7.46 -8.36 12.00
N PRO A 106 -6.48 -9.26 11.81
CA PRO A 106 -5.40 -9.40 12.78
C PRO A 106 -4.67 -8.08 13.01
N ALA A 107 -4.06 -7.93 14.17
CA ALA A 107 -3.26 -6.73 14.48
C ALA A 107 -2.00 -6.66 13.62
N PHE A 108 -1.46 -7.81 13.23
CA PHE A 108 -0.27 -7.87 12.41
C PHE A 108 -0.25 -9.14 11.56
N ARG A 109 0.23 -8.99 10.32
CA ARG A 109 0.51 -10.13 9.45
C ARG A 109 1.66 -9.76 8.49
N PRO A 110 2.75 -10.54 8.49
CA PRO A 110 3.86 -10.26 7.57
C PRO A 110 3.48 -10.52 6.11
N GLY A 111 4.22 -9.95 5.24
CA GLY A 111 4.05 -10.14 3.80
C GLY A 111 4.57 -11.48 3.27
#